data_dde22ea8681d6d061af55156f1de023e
#
_entry.id   dde22ea8681d6d061af55156f1de023e
#
_cell.length_a   1.000
_cell.length_b   1.000
_cell.length_c   1.000
_cell.angle_alpha   90.00
_cell.angle_beta   90.00
_cell.angle_gamma   90.00
#
_symmetry.space_group_name_H-M   'P 1'
#
loop_
_entity.id
_entity.type
_entity.pdbx_description
1 polymer ?
#
loop_
_entity_poly.entity_id
_entity_poly.type
_entity_poly.pdbx_seq_one_letter_code
_entity_poly.pdbx_strand_id
1 'polypeptide(L)'
;DENTESFDHMTPMVSISATVKNGTDSMTSTSVSGVSEDYLGIKAWTLAYGRNIQYADITARHKVCVIGAYVADELYGSAEKAYGETIKVNGYAFQIVGVVEQQEDDLEEGGTDDFLFMPYSCAIKMARNASINNYTFTIRDLSAATEGKNLIENFLYEKFKNEDLYTVTAMSEMLDSLNSMIAMVSAGLGGIAGISLLVAGVGVMNIMLVSVT
;
A
#
# COMPACT_ATOMS: atom_id res chain seq x y z
N ASP A 1 -3.57 -25.55 -2.81
CA ASP A 1 -2.68 -26.13 -3.86
C ASP A 1 -3.35 -26.35 -5.22
N GLU A 2 -4.68 -26.23 -5.36
CA GLU A 2 -5.37 -26.44 -6.64
C GLU A 2 -5.51 -25.18 -7.51
N ASN A 3 -5.26 -23.98 -6.97
CA ASN A 3 -5.45 -22.68 -7.68
C ASN A 3 -4.18 -21.83 -7.79
N THR A 4 -2.99 -22.44 -7.71
CA THR A 4 -1.69 -21.77 -7.80
C THR A 4 -1.43 -21.14 -9.18
N GLU A 5 -2.21 -21.46 -10.20
CA GLU A 5 -2.05 -20.88 -11.54
C GLU A 5 -2.58 -19.45 -11.66
N SER A 6 -3.52 -19.05 -10.81
CA SER A 6 -4.17 -17.73 -10.86
C SER A 6 -3.48 -16.68 -9.98
N PHE A 7 -2.77 -17.11 -8.93
CA PHE A 7 -2.11 -16.22 -7.98
C PHE A 7 -0.60 -16.30 -8.14
N ASP A 8 0.07 -15.15 -8.13
CA ASP A 8 1.52 -15.04 -8.30
C ASP A 8 2.22 -14.98 -6.94
N HIS A 9 1.78 -14.08 -6.06
CA HIS A 9 2.34 -13.89 -4.73
C HIS A 9 1.25 -13.72 -3.67
N MET A 10 1.58 -14.11 -2.44
CA MET A 10 0.74 -13.90 -1.27
C MET A 10 1.59 -13.42 -0.10
N THR A 11 1.17 -12.36 0.56
CA THR A 11 1.80 -11.91 1.80
C THR A 11 0.79 -11.74 2.91
N PRO A 12 1.00 -12.38 4.07
CA PRO A 12 0.34 -12.00 5.30
C PRO A 12 0.88 -10.65 5.77
N MET A 13 0.01 -9.79 6.28
CA MET A 13 0.42 -8.51 6.85
C MET A 13 -0.08 -8.39 8.29
N VAL A 14 0.81 -8.00 9.18
CA VAL A 14 0.53 -7.75 10.59
C VAL A 14 1.00 -6.34 10.93
N SER A 15 0.07 -5.40 11.04
CA SER A 15 0.41 -4.04 11.49
C SER A 15 0.53 -4.00 12.99
N ILE A 16 1.58 -3.36 13.49
CA ILE A 16 1.83 -3.19 14.92
C ILE A 16 2.05 -1.71 15.24
N SER A 17 1.45 -1.24 16.32
CA SER A 17 1.78 0.07 16.87
C SER A 17 3.09 -0.05 17.63
N ALA A 18 4.12 0.61 17.13
CA ALA A 18 5.44 0.51 17.72
C ALA A 18 6.17 1.86 17.66
N THR A 19 7.01 2.08 18.67
CA THR A 19 7.97 3.17 18.68
C THR A 19 9.28 2.67 18.11
N VAL A 20 9.77 3.36 17.10
CA VAL A 20 11.05 3.11 16.45
C VAL A 20 12.09 4.06 17.04
N LYS A 21 13.29 3.55 17.43
CA LYS A 21 14.33 4.35 18.09
C LYS A 21 15.73 4.03 17.61
N ASN A 22 16.52 5.08 17.48
CA ASN A 22 17.97 4.99 17.37
C ASN A 22 18.62 5.91 18.41
N GLY A 23 19.28 5.33 19.41
CA GLY A 23 19.86 6.10 20.53
C GLY A 23 18.79 6.89 21.29
N THR A 24 18.88 8.22 21.24
CA THR A 24 17.94 9.17 21.85
C THR A 24 16.75 9.52 20.94
N ASP A 25 16.92 9.34 19.64
CA ASP A 25 15.92 9.73 18.65
C ASP A 25 14.83 8.69 18.53
N SER A 26 13.59 9.14 18.43
CA SER A 26 12.42 8.26 18.44
C SER A 26 11.32 8.74 17.51
N MET A 27 10.75 7.79 16.78
CA MET A 27 9.62 7.99 15.87
C MET A 27 8.43 7.14 16.35
N THR A 28 7.25 7.74 16.36
CA THR A 28 6.01 7.06 16.82
C THR A 28 4.97 6.93 15.73
N SER A 29 5.11 7.70 14.66
CA SER A 29 4.20 7.73 13.50
C SER A 29 4.55 6.67 12.45
N THR A 30 5.77 6.13 12.51
CA THR A 30 6.26 5.14 11.54
C THR A 30 5.34 3.93 11.43
N SER A 31 4.95 3.60 10.22
CA SER A 31 4.16 2.41 9.92
C SER A 31 5.00 1.15 10.07
N VAL A 32 4.79 0.41 11.16
CA VAL A 32 5.53 -0.83 11.42
C VAL A 32 4.67 -2.04 11.07
N SER A 33 5.15 -2.86 10.14
CA SER A 33 4.42 -4.04 9.67
C SER A 33 5.29 -5.28 9.57
N GLY A 34 4.70 -6.41 9.96
CA GLY A 34 5.26 -7.73 9.70
C GLY A 34 4.77 -8.25 8.36
N VAL A 35 5.68 -8.65 7.49
CA VAL A 35 5.39 -9.06 6.10
C VAL A 35 6.19 -10.31 5.72
N SER A 36 5.86 -10.89 4.54
CA SER A 36 6.66 -11.95 3.92
C SER A 36 7.73 -11.37 2.98
N GLU A 37 8.55 -12.26 2.42
CA GLU A 37 9.56 -11.96 1.41
C GLU A 37 9.00 -11.37 0.11
N ASP A 38 7.75 -11.68 -0.21
CA ASP A 38 7.10 -11.23 -1.45
C ASP A 38 6.62 -9.77 -1.41
N TYR A 39 6.54 -9.17 -0.22
CA TYR A 39 5.88 -7.88 -0.03
C TYR A 39 6.47 -6.74 -0.87
N LEU A 40 7.80 -6.64 -0.96
CA LEU A 40 8.44 -5.63 -1.78
C LEU A 40 8.15 -5.84 -3.28
N GLY A 41 8.12 -7.10 -3.72
CA GLY A 41 7.74 -7.46 -5.09
C GLY A 41 6.29 -7.07 -5.41
N ILE A 42 5.37 -7.33 -4.48
CA ILE A 42 3.95 -6.94 -4.59
C ILE A 42 3.80 -5.41 -4.71
N LYS A 43 4.62 -4.65 -3.98
CA LYS A 43 4.64 -3.19 -4.05
C LYS A 43 5.42 -2.63 -5.24
N ALA A 44 6.14 -3.47 -5.96
CA ALA A 44 7.09 -3.08 -7.02
C ALA A 44 8.15 -2.08 -6.52
N TRP A 45 8.54 -2.18 -5.25
CA TRP A 45 9.54 -1.31 -4.65
C TRP A 45 10.94 -1.89 -4.80
N THR A 46 11.89 -1.02 -5.09
CA THR A 46 13.31 -1.34 -5.23
C THR A 46 14.10 -0.96 -3.99
N LEU A 47 15.21 -1.65 -3.77
CA LEU A 47 16.11 -1.38 -2.66
C LEU A 47 17.23 -0.45 -3.12
N ALA A 48 17.46 0.63 -2.37
CA ALA A 48 18.65 1.46 -2.53
C ALA A 48 19.88 0.76 -2.00
N TYR A 49 19.75 0.06 -0.87
CA TYR A 49 20.85 -0.67 -0.23
C TYR A 49 20.36 -1.98 0.36
N GLY A 50 21.25 -2.99 0.30
CA GLY A 50 21.07 -4.24 1.01
C GLY A 50 20.18 -5.26 0.32
N ARG A 51 19.41 -6.02 1.11
CA ARG A 51 18.56 -7.11 0.66
C ARG A 51 17.17 -7.03 1.29
N ASN A 52 16.22 -7.69 0.65
CA ASN A 52 14.88 -7.91 1.19
C ASN A 52 14.90 -8.95 2.33
N ILE A 53 13.78 -9.01 3.06
CA ILE A 53 13.46 -10.12 3.97
C ILE A 53 13.45 -11.41 3.15
N GLN A 54 14.03 -12.47 3.69
CA GLN A 54 14.08 -13.77 3.07
C GLN A 54 13.22 -14.78 3.84
N TYR A 55 12.77 -15.82 3.18
CA TYR A 55 12.04 -16.92 3.82
C TYR A 55 12.79 -17.50 5.03
N ALA A 56 14.13 -17.57 4.96
CA ALA A 56 14.95 -18.00 6.08
C ALA A 56 14.82 -17.09 7.31
N ASP A 57 14.69 -15.77 7.12
CA ASP A 57 14.51 -14.81 8.20
C ASP A 57 13.16 -15.01 8.89
N ILE A 58 12.12 -15.35 8.13
CA ILE A 58 10.78 -15.63 8.64
C ILE A 58 10.77 -16.93 9.46
N THR A 59 11.33 -18.00 8.90
CA THR A 59 11.33 -19.32 9.51
C THR A 59 12.18 -19.36 10.78
N ALA A 60 13.38 -18.77 10.73
CA ALA A 60 14.28 -18.69 11.87
C ALA A 60 13.93 -17.53 12.85
N ARG A 61 12.97 -16.67 12.49
CA ARG A 61 12.59 -15.47 13.25
C ARG A 61 13.79 -14.57 13.52
N HIS A 62 14.59 -14.34 12.49
CA HIS A 62 15.70 -13.42 12.60
C HIS A 62 15.19 -12.00 12.86
N LYS A 63 15.82 -11.30 13.78
CA LYS A 63 15.50 -9.91 14.08
C LYS A 63 16.14 -8.98 13.06
N VAL A 64 15.61 -9.00 11.86
CA VAL A 64 16.03 -8.15 10.75
C VAL A 64 14.85 -7.27 10.31
N CYS A 65 15.16 -6.14 9.70
CA CYS A 65 14.15 -5.24 9.17
C CYS A 65 14.62 -4.55 7.88
N VAL A 66 13.66 -4.13 7.11
CA VAL A 66 13.81 -3.24 5.94
C VAL A 66 13.09 -1.94 6.27
N ILE A 67 13.72 -0.82 6.00
CA ILE A 67 13.19 0.50 6.33
C ILE A 67 12.99 1.36 5.07
N GLY A 68 12.09 2.32 5.16
CA GLY A 68 11.89 3.33 4.13
C GLY A 68 12.93 4.45 4.17
N ALA A 69 12.95 5.25 3.12
CA ALA A 69 13.92 6.31 2.96
C ALA A 69 13.80 7.39 4.04
N TYR A 70 12.57 7.74 4.46
CA TYR A 70 12.36 8.71 5.53
C TYR A 70 12.95 8.26 6.88
N VAL A 71 12.72 7.02 7.27
CA VAL A 71 13.27 6.45 8.53
C VAL A 71 14.80 6.43 8.49
N ALA A 72 15.38 6.12 7.32
CA ALA A 72 16.83 6.10 7.14
C ALA A 72 17.45 7.50 7.23
N ASP A 73 16.80 8.49 6.64
CA ASP A 73 17.28 9.88 6.67
C ASP A 73 17.14 10.48 8.09
N GLU A 74 15.97 10.34 8.71
CA GLU A 74 15.68 10.95 10.01
C GLU A 74 16.55 10.36 11.14
N LEU A 75 16.73 9.04 11.18
CA LEU A 75 17.45 8.38 12.29
C LEU A 75 18.96 8.19 12.04
N TYR A 76 19.41 8.20 10.79
CA TYR A 76 20.81 7.93 10.43
C TYR A 76 21.44 8.98 9.52
N GLY A 77 20.64 9.89 8.95
CA GLY A 77 21.05 10.95 8.05
C GLY A 77 21.34 10.49 6.62
N SER A 78 21.25 9.20 6.31
CA SER A 78 21.25 8.66 4.95
C SER A 78 20.98 7.17 4.92
N ALA A 79 20.49 6.66 3.77
CA ALA A 79 20.25 5.24 3.53
C ALA A 79 21.54 4.39 3.63
N GLU A 80 22.68 4.91 3.17
CA GLU A 80 23.98 4.22 3.25
C GLU A 80 24.42 3.98 4.71
N LYS A 81 24.24 4.99 5.57
CA LYS A 81 24.60 4.88 6.99
C LYS A 81 23.65 3.99 7.78
N ALA A 82 22.39 3.95 7.39
CA ALA A 82 21.39 3.12 8.03
C ALA A 82 21.59 1.62 7.75
N TYR A 83 22.11 1.28 6.56
CA TYR A 83 22.32 -0.11 6.18
C TYR A 83 23.34 -0.81 7.09
N GLY A 84 22.93 -1.94 7.65
CA GLY A 84 23.74 -2.75 8.57
C GLY A 84 23.67 -2.33 10.03
N GLU A 85 23.13 -1.15 10.33
CA GLU A 85 22.95 -0.64 11.69
C GLU A 85 21.79 -1.33 12.43
N THR A 86 21.68 -1.03 13.71
CA THR A 86 20.65 -1.62 14.59
C THR A 86 19.63 -0.59 15.01
N ILE A 87 18.36 -0.87 14.74
CA ILE A 87 17.22 -0.05 15.13
C ILE A 87 16.40 -0.76 16.22
N LYS A 88 15.83 -0.02 17.15
CA LYS A 88 14.99 -0.58 18.23
C LYS A 88 13.52 -0.35 17.91
N VAL A 89 12.74 -1.42 17.93
CA VAL A 89 11.28 -1.39 17.74
C VAL A 89 10.64 -1.90 19.03
N ASN A 90 9.92 -1.06 19.75
CA ASN A 90 9.37 -1.35 21.07
C ASN A 90 10.42 -1.94 22.04
N GLY A 91 11.67 -1.47 21.97
CA GLY A 91 12.78 -1.93 22.81
C GLY A 91 13.50 -3.19 22.32
N TYR A 92 13.00 -3.87 21.29
CA TYR A 92 13.70 -5.00 20.67
C TYR A 92 14.64 -4.49 19.57
N ALA A 93 15.87 -4.98 19.55
CA ALA A 93 16.86 -4.64 18.54
C ALA A 93 16.65 -5.45 17.26
N PHE A 94 16.61 -4.77 16.11
CA PHE A 94 16.54 -5.33 14.76
C PHE A 94 17.72 -4.81 13.95
N GLN A 95 18.33 -5.67 13.14
CA GLN A 95 19.36 -5.26 12.20
C GLN A 95 18.70 -4.79 10.89
N ILE A 96 19.09 -3.63 10.40
CA ILE A 96 18.66 -3.10 9.11
C ILE A 96 19.40 -3.86 8.00
N VAL A 97 18.67 -4.71 7.27
CA VAL A 97 19.22 -5.52 6.17
C VAL A 97 18.95 -4.94 4.81
N GLY A 98 18.06 -3.96 4.72
CA GLY A 98 17.74 -3.25 3.49
C GLY A 98 17.13 -1.90 3.75
N VAL A 99 17.35 -0.99 2.81
CA VAL A 99 16.73 0.34 2.76
C VAL A 99 16.09 0.48 1.39
N VAL A 100 14.80 0.82 1.36
CA VAL A 100 14.04 1.01 0.12
C VAL A 100 14.40 2.34 -0.51
N GLU A 101 14.41 2.40 -1.84
CA GLU A 101 14.54 3.66 -2.56
C GLU A 101 13.39 4.60 -2.23
N GLN A 102 13.68 5.89 -2.23
CA GLN A 102 12.68 6.92 -2.02
C GLN A 102 11.58 6.82 -3.08
N GLN A 103 10.32 6.81 -2.62
CA GLN A 103 9.15 6.64 -3.48
C GLN A 103 8.50 7.98 -3.84
N GLU A 104 8.60 8.97 -2.98
CA GLU A 104 8.01 10.31 -3.15
C GLU A 104 9.10 11.39 -3.17
N ASP A 105 8.83 12.50 -3.85
CA ASP A 105 9.80 13.60 -3.98
C ASP A 105 10.14 14.24 -2.64
N ASP A 106 9.18 14.32 -1.71
CA ASP A 106 9.33 14.86 -0.39
C ASP A 106 9.25 13.77 0.68
N LEU A 107 10.19 13.76 1.60
CA LEU A 107 10.20 12.86 2.75
C LEU A 107 9.41 13.49 3.90
N GLU A 108 8.26 12.90 4.24
CA GLU A 108 7.37 13.40 5.29
C GLU A 108 7.08 12.35 6.35
N GLU A 109 6.89 12.81 7.60
CA GLU A 109 6.44 11.96 8.70
C GLU A 109 5.03 11.42 8.41
N GLY A 110 4.86 10.09 8.50
CA GLY A 110 3.62 9.42 8.15
C GLY A 110 3.36 9.28 6.64
N GLY A 111 4.31 9.71 5.79
CA GLY A 111 4.26 9.56 4.33
C GLY A 111 4.53 8.12 3.87
N THR A 112 4.58 7.95 2.55
CA THR A 112 4.79 6.62 1.92
C THR A 112 6.15 6.03 2.28
N ASP A 113 7.16 6.86 2.53
CA ASP A 113 8.53 6.44 2.87
C ASP A 113 8.77 6.28 4.39
N ASP A 114 7.75 6.56 5.24
CA ASP A 114 7.83 6.38 6.70
C ASP A 114 7.32 5.01 7.12
N PHE A 115 8.13 3.98 6.89
CA PHE A 115 7.79 2.60 7.26
C PHE A 115 8.98 1.78 7.73
N LEU A 116 8.65 0.70 8.44
CA LEU A 116 9.58 -0.36 8.82
C LEU A 116 8.90 -1.71 8.61
N PHE A 117 9.51 -2.57 7.82
CA PHE A 117 9.06 -3.94 7.62
C PHE A 117 9.96 -4.93 8.35
N MET A 118 9.35 -5.92 8.97
CA MET A 118 10.04 -7.03 9.62
C MET A 118 9.37 -8.36 9.24
N PRO A 119 10.01 -9.52 9.47
CA PRO A 119 9.35 -10.81 9.31
C PRO A 119 8.04 -10.88 10.10
N TYR A 120 6.93 -11.26 9.47
CA TYR A 120 5.63 -11.35 10.15
C TYR A 120 5.67 -12.27 11.38
N SER A 121 6.52 -13.30 11.37
CA SER A 121 6.74 -14.20 12.50
C SER A 121 7.33 -13.51 13.74
N CYS A 122 8.11 -12.43 13.54
CA CYS A 122 8.60 -11.57 14.62
C CYS A 122 7.51 -10.62 15.10
N ALA A 123 6.75 -10.00 14.16
CA ALA A 123 5.67 -9.09 14.47
C ALA A 123 4.58 -9.74 15.34
N ILE A 124 4.12 -10.95 14.96
CA ILE A 124 3.15 -11.72 15.76
C ILE A 124 3.64 -11.95 17.19
N LYS A 125 4.93 -12.25 17.36
CA LYS A 125 5.50 -12.49 18.70
C LYS A 125 5.62 -11.22 19.54
N MET A 126 5.84 -10.08 18.90
CA MET A 126 5.96 -8.78 19.57
C MET A 126 4.62 -8.23 20.02
N ALA A 127 3.60 -8.36 19.21
CA ALA A 127 2.27 -7.90 19.53
C ALA A 127 1.52 -8.99 20.29
N ARG A 128 1.30 -8.78 21.59
CA ARG A 128 0.72 -9.76 22.52
C ARG A 128 -0.61 -10.37 22.09
N ASN A 129 -1.32 -9.74 21.13
CA ASN A 129 -2.60 -10.16 20.58
C ASN A 129 -2.68 -9.96 19.05
N ALA A 130 -1.55 -9.88 18.34
CA ALA A 130 -1.61 -9.77 16.89
C ALA A 130 -1.99 -11.09 16.27
N SER A 131 -3.09 -11.07 15.58
CA SER A 131 -3.45 -12.04 14.57
C SER A 131 -3.10 -11.48 13.19
N ILE A 132 -2.88 -12.35 12.23
CA ILE A 132 -2.79 -11.94 10.83
C ILE A 132 -4.22 -11.57 10.42
N ASN A 133 -4.44 -10.27 10.21
CA ASN A 133 -5.77 -9.74 9.89
C ASN A 133 -5.90 -9.39 8.40
N ASN A 134 -4.79 -9.31 7.70
CA ASN A 134 -4.76 -8.92 6.30
C ASN A 134 -3.86 -9.86 5.51
N TYR A 135 -4.34 -10.26 4.33
CA TYR A 135 -3.58 -10.98 3.33
C TYR A 135 -3.67 -10.23 2.02
N THR A 136 -2.53 -9.96 1.40
CA THR A 136 -2.48 -9.35 0.07
C THR A 136 -2.08 -10.42 -0.94
N PHE A 137 -2.83 -10.50 -2.01
CA PHE A 137 -2.59 -11.42 -3.12
C PHE A 137 -2.31 -10.62 -4.38
N THR A 138 -1.37 -11.08 -5.20
CA THR A 138 -1.23 -10.61 -6.57
C THR A 138 -1.77 -11.63 -7.54
N ILE A 139 -2.46 -11.15 -8.56
CA ILE A 139 -3.05 -11.96 -9.62
C ILE A 139 -2.21 -11.69 -10.88
N ARG A 140 -1.87 -12.75 -11.58
CA ARG A 140 -1.01 -12.69 -12.77
C ARG A 140 -1.68 -11.95 -13.94
N ASP A 141 -2.99 -12.07 -14.08
CA ASP A 141 -3.76 -11.44 -15.15
C ASP A 141 -4.88 -10.56 -14.56
N LEU A 142 -4.84 -9.28 -14.91
CA LEU A 142 -5.85 -8.31 -14.46
C LEU A 142 -7.28 -8.69 -14.92
N SER A 143 -7.40 -9.38 -16.07
CA SER A 143 -8.70 -9.87 -16.55
C SER A 143 -9.30 -10.95 -15.65
N ALA A 144 -8.48 -11.67 -14.90
CA ALA A 144 -8.88 -12.69 -13.94
C ALA A 144 -9.12 -12.16 -12.52
N ALA A 145 -8.98 -10.83 -12.30
CA ALA A 145 -9.08 -10.25 -10.96
C ALA A 145 -10.43 -10.53 -10.27
N THR A 146 -11.53 -10.43 -11.01
CA THR A 146 -12.86 -10.73 -10.49
C THR A 146 -13.05 -12.21 -10.20
N GLU A 147 -12.50 -13.08 -11.05
CA GLU A 147 -12.54 -14.53 -10.84
C GLU A 147 -11.69 -14.94 -9.62
N GLY A 148 -10.49 -14.38 -9.49
CA GLY A 148 -9.63 -14.59 -8.33
C GLY A 148 -10.27 -14.11 -7.02
N LYS A 149 -10.94 -12.95 -7.04
CA LYS A 149 -11.73 -12.48 -5.89
C LYS A 149 -12.81 -13.49 -5.50
N ASN A 150 -13.61 -13.94 -6.46
CA ASN A 150 -14.69 -14.92 -6.21
C ASN A 150 -14.15 -16.25 -5.65
N LEU A 151 -12.99 -16.70 -6.12
CA LEU A 151 -12.33 -17.91 -5.60
C LEU A 151 -11.95 -17.74 -4.12
N ILE A 152 -11.37 -16.58 -3.75
CA ILE A 152 -11.02 -16.29 -2.36
C ILE A 152 -12.28 -16.18 -1.48
N GLU A 153 -13.32 -15.48 -1.95
CA GLU A 153 -14.59 -15.35 -1.24
C GLU A 153 -15.25 -16.71 -0.97
N ASN A 154 -15.31 -17.55 -1.99
CA ASN A 154 -15.87 -18.91 -1.86
C ASN A 154 -15.06 -19.75 -0.85
N PHE A 155 -13.73 -19.69 -0.93
CA PHE A 155 -12.87 -20.41 0.02
C PHE A 155 -13.07 -19.93 1.45
N LEU A 156 -13.14 -18.62 1.67
CA LEU A 156 -13.38 -18.04 2.99
C LEU A 156 -14.78 -18.37 3.50
N TYR A 157 -15.78 -18.34 2.63
CA TYR A 157 -17.14 -18.71 2.99
C TYR A 157 -17.24 -20.18 3.42
N GLU A 158 -16.56 -21.08 2.72
CA GLU A 158 -16.50 -22.48 3.13
C GLU A 158 -15.87 -22.68 4.52
N LYS A 159 -14.89 -21.86 4.87
CA LYS A 159 -14.19 -21.94 6.15
C LYS A 159 -14.96 -21.29 7.29
N PHE A 160 -15.48 -20.09 7.07
CA PHE A 160 -16.08 -19.27 8.14
C PHE A 160 -17.61 -19.43 8.22
N LYS A 161 -18.26 -19.83 7.12
CA LYS A 161 -19.73 -19.95 7.01
C LYS A 161 -20.50 -18.67 7.37
N ASN A 162 -19.81 -17.52 7.35
CA ASN A 162 -20.37 -16.20 7.64
C ASN A 162 -19.57 -15.14 6.88
N GLU A 163 -20.25 -14.37 6.03
CA GLU A 163 -19.66 -13.31 5.19
C GLU A 163 -19.25 -12.07 5.99
N ASP A 164 -19.85 -11.84 7.16
CA ASP A 164 -19.54 -10.67 8.02
C ASP A 164 -18.15 -10.77 8.69
N LEU A 165 -17.49 -11.93 8.64
CA LEU A 165 -16.20 -12.17 9.30
C LEU A 165 -14.99 -11.82 8.43
N TYR A 166 -15.19 -11.54 7.15
CA TYR A 166 -14.11 -11.19 6.23
C TYR A 166 -14.57 -10.19 5.18
N THR A 167 -13.62 -9.49 4.59
CA THR A 167 -13.86 -8.60 3.44
C THR A 167 -12.79 -8.86 2.40
N VAL A 168 -13.20 -9.12 1.18
CA VAL A 168 -12.29 -9.27 0.03
C VAL A 168 -12.48 -8.07 -0.89
N THR A 169 -11.42 -7.33 -1.14
CA THR A 169 -11.44 -6.15 -2.01
C THR A 169 -10.47 -6.36 -3.16
N ALA A 170 -10.94 -6.19 -4.38
CA ALA A 170 -10.09 -6.17 -5.56
C ALA A 170 -9.76 -4.72 -5.92
N MET A 171 -8.49 -4.45 -6.25
CA MET A 171 -8.05 -3.12 -6.68
C MET A 171 -8.77 -2.66 -7.95
N SER A 172 -9.14 -3.60 -8.84
CA SER A 172 -9.94 -3.32 -10.04
C SER A 172 -11.28 -2.66 -9.72
N GLU A 173 -11.98 -3.09 -8.67
CA GLU A 173 -13.26 -2.49 -8.25
C GLU A 173 -13.08 -1.05 -7.75
N MET A 174 -11.97 -0.78 -7.09
CA MET A 174 -11.63 0.58 -6.66
C MET A 174 -11.35 1.48 -7.87
N LEU A 175 -10.62 0.98 -8.87
CA LEU A 175 -10.36 1.70 -10.12
C LEU A 175 -11.64 1.96 -10.89
N ASP A 176 -12.57 1.01 -10.98
CA ASP A 176 -13.86 1.17 -11.62
C ASP A 176 -14.73 2.22 -10.92
N SER A 177 -14.69 2.24 -9.59
CA SER A 177 -15.37 3.27 -8.80
C SER A 177 -14.79 4.66 -9.05
N LEU A 178 -13.46 4.80 -9.12
CA LEU A 178 -12.80 6.06 -9.47
C LEU A 178 -13.13 6.51 -10.89
N ASN A 179 -13.10 5.61 -11.87
CA ASN A 179 -13.47 5.90 -13.26
C ASN A 179 -14.92 6.37 -13.35
N SER A 180 -15.83 5.73 -12.63
CA SER A 180 -17.25 6.12 -12.56
C SER A 180 -17.42 7.52 -11.96
N MET A 181 -16.67 7.85 -10.91
CA MET A 181 -16.67 9.18 -10.30
C MET A 181 -16.15 10.24 -11.28
N ILE A 182 -15.04 9.98 -11.96
CA ILE A 182 -14.47 10.87 -12.99
C ILE A 182 -15.48 11.09 -14.12
N ALA A 183 -16.15 10.05 -14.59
CA ALA A 183 -17.18 10.14 -15.62
C ALA A 183 -18.36 11.02 -15.18
N MET A 184 -18.80 10.88 -13.93
CA MET A 184 -19.88 11.69 -13.36
C MET A 184 -19.50 13.18 -13.27
N VAL A 185 -18.28 13.48 -12.79
CA VAL A 185 -17.77 14.86 -12.73
C VAL A 185 -17.63 15.44 -14.12
N SER A 186 -17.11 14.68 -15.07
CA SER A 186 -16.95 15.11 -16.47
C SER A 186 -18.29 15.40 -17.14
N ALA A 187 -19.29 14.56 -16.90
CA ALA A 187 -20.65 14.79 -17.41
C ALA A 187 -21.27 16.07 -16.80
N GLY A 188 -21.08 16.30 -15.51
CA GLY A 188 -21.52 17.53 -14.83
C GLY A 188 -20.89 18.79 -15.43
N LEU A 189 -19.56 18.78 -15.58
CA LEU A 189 -18.83 19.91 -16.20
C LEU A 189 -19.23 20.12 -17.66
N GLY A 190 -19.40 19.03 -18.42
CA GLY A 190 -19.88 19.07 -19.80
C GLY A 190 -21.28 19.65 -19.90
N GLY A 191 -22.19 19.31 -19.00
CA GLY A 191 -23.51 19.87 -18.88
C GLY A 191 -23.50 21.39 -18.66
N ILE A 192 -22.70 21.86 -17.70
CA ILE A 192 -22.54 23.30 -17.41
C ILE A 192 -21.96 24.03 -18.62
N ALA A 193 -20.93 23.49 -19.26
CA ALA A 193 -20.32 24.06 -20.45
C ALA A 193 -21.32 24.11 -21.61
N GLY A 194 -22.12 23.07 -21.80
CA GLY A 194 -23.18 23.01 -22.83
C GLY A 194 -24.24 24.08 -22.61
N ILE A 195 -24.74 24.27 -21.41
CA ILE A 195 -25.70 25.33 -21.08
C ILE A 195 -25.07 26.71 -21.31
N SER A 196 -23.83 26.92 -20.91
CA SER A 196 -23.13 28.19 -21.11
C SER A 196 -22.97 28.52 -22.60
N LEU A 197 -22.65 27.53 -23.44
CA LEU A 197 -22.56 27.67 -24.89
C LEU A 197 -23.92 28.00 -25.52
N LEU A 198 -25.00 27.36 -25.05
CA LEU A 198 -26.36 27.68 -25.52
C LEU A 198 -26.75 29.12 -25.20
N VAL A 199 -26.49 29.56 -23.95
CA VAL A 199 -26.77 30.95 -23.53
C VAL A 199 -25.97 31.97 -24.36
N ALA A 200 -24.66 31.68 -24.55
CA ALA A 200 -23.81 32.55 -25.37
C ALA A 200 -24.27 32.56 -26.82
N GLY A 201 -24.65 31.41 -27.40
CA GLY A 201 -25.17 31.30 -28.77
C GLY A 201 -26.47 32.12 -29.00
N VAL A 202 -27.41 32.08 -28.06
CA VAL A 202 -28.63 32.89 -28.07
C VAL A 202 -28.28 34.39 -27.96
N GLY A 203 -27.29 34.75 -27.13
CA GLY A 203 -26.83 36.14 -27.01
C GLY A 203 -26.24 36.69 -28.31
N VAL A 204 -25.41 35.93 -29.00
CA VAL A 204 -24.82 36.29 -30.30
C VAL A 204 -25.92 36.38 -31.35
N MET A 205 -26.87 35.45 -31.39
CA MET A 205 -28.00 35.48 -32.33
C MET A 205 -28.84 36.76 -32.16
N ASN A 206 -29.15 37.16 -30.93
CA ASN A 206 -29.90 38.39 -30.65
C ASN A 206 -29.17 39.64 -31.15
N ILE A 207 -27.83 39.71 -30.95
CA ILE A 207 -27.02 40.84 -31.41
C ILE A 207 -27.01 40.90 -32.95
N MET A 208 -26.84 39.75 -33.62
CA MET A 208 -26.87 39.70 -35.08
C MET A 208 -28.22 40.11 -35.68
N LEU A 209 -29.33 39.69 -35.07
CA LEU A 209 -30.67 40.09 -35.49
C LEU A 209 -30.89 41.61 -35.42
N VAL A 210 -30.39 42.24 -34.37
CA VAL A 210 -30.52 43.71 -34.18
C VAL A 210 -29.60 44.49 -35.15
N SER A 211 -28.45 43.91 -35.53
CA SER A 211 -27.50 44.60 -36.43
C SER A 211 -27.86 44.50 -37.91
N VAL A 212 -28.82 43.66 -38.32
CA VAL A 212 -29.26 43.46 -39.69
C VAL A 212 -30.57 44.20 -40.00
N THR A 213 -31.25 44.75 -39.01
CA THR A 213 -32.41 45.65 -39.16
C THR A 213 -31.99 47.10 -39.09
#